data_a36248bf8129873a211feb40d10ce13a
#
_entry.id   a36248bf8129873a211feb40d10ce13a
#
_cell.length_a   1.000
_cell.length_b   1.000
_cell.length_c   1.000
_cell.angle_alpha   90.00
_cell.angle_beta   90.00
_cell.angle_gamma   90.00
#
_symmetry.space_group_name_H-M   'P 1'
#
loop_
_entity.id
_entity.type
_entity.pdbx_description
1 polymer ?
#
loop_
_entity_poly.entity_id
_entity_poly.type
_entity_poly.pdbx_seq_one_letter_code
_entity_poly.pdbx_strand_id
1 'polypeptide(L)'
;EPGTKTDLQVVEWSSYWTLLEAGASGGDMPDVFWMHSNEAVRYMSNDILLDLTDKIADSDKLEMDKFPKDIKEMYQWDGKTYAVPKDIDTIAMWYNKDMFDEAGIDYPDGSWTWDEFYDIAEKLTKEDGSQYGFAANPSNEQDTWMNIVYSMGGCVLTDDNKSGFDDPNTI
;
A
#
# COMPACT_ATOMS: atom_id res chain seq x y z
N GLU A 1 -22.95 17.90 7.54
CA GLU A 1 -24.19 18.66 7.72
C GLU A 1 -24.13 19.46 9.04
N PRO A 2 -24.73 20.65 9.10
CA PRO A 2 -24.80 21.39 10.36
C PRO A 2 -25.54 20.59 11.43
N GLY A 3 -24.87 20.35 12.58
CA GLY A 3 -25.45 19.60 13.69
C GLY A 3 -25.08 18.11 13.75
N THR A 4 -24.37 17.56 12.75
CA THR A 4 -23.81 16.20 12.83
C THR A 4 -22.68 16.20 13.87
N LYS A 5 -22.76 15.29 14.82
CA LYS A 5 -21.67 15.02 15.78
C LYS A 5 -20.94 13.78 15.30
N THR A 6 -19.61 13.85 15.32
CA THR A 6 -18.74 12.73 15.02
C THR A 6 -18.04 12.27 16.29
N ASP A 7 -18.00 10.96 16.49
CA ASP A 7 -17.16 10.30 17.48
C ASP A 7 -15.97 9.69 16.72
N LEU A 8 -14.79 10.31 16.89
CA LEU A 8 -13.58 9.89 16.19
C LEU A 8 -12.80 8.88 17.04
N GLN A 9 -12.66 7.67 16.56
CA GLN A 9 -11.81 6.65 17.14
C GLN A 9 -10.49 6.56 16.39
N VAL A 10 -9.38 6.78 17.07
CA VAL A 10 -8.03 6.61 16.54
C VAL A 10 -7.45 5.34 17.13
N VAL A 11 -7.11 4.40 16.25
CA VAL A 11 -6.66 3.06 16.62
C VAL A 11 -5.31 2.80 15.99
N GLU A 12 -4.44 2.09 16.72
CA GLU A 12 -3.15 1.65 16.19
C GLU A 12 -3.35 0.67 15.04
N TRP A 13 -2.45 0.69 14.03
CA TRP A 13 -2.62 -0.01 12.75
C TRP A 13 -2.89 -1.51 12.87
N SER A 14 -2.13 -2.21 13.70
CA SER A 14 -2.30 -3.66 13.85
C SER A 14 -3.63 -4.03 14.51
N SER A 15 -4.11 -3.21 15.44
CA SER A 15 -5.39 -3.39 16.13
C SER A 15 -6.59 -2.98 15.28
N TYR A 16 -6.38 -2.08 14.32
CA TYR A 16 -7.43 -1.52 13.49
C TYR A 16 -8.18 -2.61 12.70
N TRP A 17 -7.47 -3.47 12.02
CA TRP A 17 -8.05 -4.53 11.21
C TRP A 17 -8.78 -5.57 12.07
N THR A 18 -8.23 -5.93 13.22
CA THR A 18 -8.88 -6.83 14.17
C THR A 18 -10.21 -6.27 14.67
N LEU A 19 -10.27 -4.97 14.96
CA LEU A 19 -11.51 -4.31 15.40
C LEU A 19 -12.54 -4.21 14.28
N LEU A 20 -12.13 -3.89 13.05
CA LEU A 20 -13.03 -3.88 11.90
C LEU A 20 -13.61 -5.29 11.61
N GLU A 21 -12.81 -6.33 11.69
CA GLU A 21 -13.27 -7.72 11.52
C GLU A 21 -14.27 -8.12 12.59
N ALA A 22 -13.99 -7.78 13.84
CA ALA A 22 -14.90 -8.02 14.95
C ALA A 22 -16.22 -7.25 14.74
N GLY A 23 -16.15 -5.99 14.34
CA GLY A 23 -17.32 -5.15 14.03
C GLY A 23 -18.14 -5.71 12.86
N ALA A 24 -17.49 -6.14 11.78
CA ALA A 24 -18.16 -6.76 10.64
C ALA A 24 -18.90 -8.05 11.02
N SER A 25 -18.28 -8.87 11.88
CA SER A 25 -18.89 -10.11 12.37
C SER A 25 -20.00 -9.87 13.41
N GLY A 26 -19.84 -8.81 14.22
CA GLY A 26 -20.78 -8.47 15.32
C GLY A 26 -21.91 -7.53 14.90
N GLY A 27 -21.88 -6.96 13.70
CA GLY A 27 -22.85 -5.95 13.24
C GLY A 27 -22.67 -4.58 13.90
N ASP A 28 -21.47 -4.27 14.37
CA ASP A 28 -21.10 -3.01 15.05
C ASP A 28 -19.93 -2.32 14.32
N MET A 29 -20.14 -2.03 13.04
CA MET A 29 -19.18 -1.33 12.21
C MET A 29 -19.30 0.19 12.43
N PRO A 30 -18.18 0.94 12.36
CA PRO A 30 -18.24 2.40 12.26
C PRO A 30 -19.03 2.85 11.02
N ASP A 31 -19.75 3.97 11.11
CA ASP A 31 -20.49 4.53 9.96
C ASP A 31 -19.55 4.91 8.80
N VAL A 32 -18.34 5.39 9.10
CA VAL A 32 -17.30 5.76 8.13
C VAL A 32 -15.95 5.37 8.68
N PHE A 33 -15.13 4.74 7.86
CA PHE A 33 -13.78 4.31 8.24
C PHE A 33 -12.84 4.31 7.05
N TRP A 34 -11.55 4.26 7.31
CA TRP A 34 -10.53 4.18 6.26
C TRP A 34 -10.35 2.74 5.79
N MET A 35 -10.27 2.58 4.48
CA MET A 35 -10.02 1.28 3.85
C MET A 35 -8.68 1.30 3.11
N HIS A 36 -7.83 0.33 3.40
CA HIS A 36 -6.59 0.14 2.67
C HIS A 36 -6.81 -0.76 1.45
N SER A 37 -6.10 -0.50 0.35
CA SER A 37 -6.24 -1.25 -0.90
C SER A 37 -6.01 -2.76 -0.74
N ASN A 38 -5.07 -3.18 0.10
CA ASN A 38 -4.79 -4.60 0.36
C ASN A 38 -5.98 -5.36 0.97
N GLU A 39 -6.83 -4.67 1.73
CA GLU A 39 -7.98 -5.24 2.40
C GLU A 39 -9.28 -5.05 1.62
N ALA A 40 -9.32 -4.07 0.71
CA ALA A 40 -10.54 -3.60 0.07
C ALA A 40 -11.33 -4.72 -0.63
N VAL A 41 -10.66 -5.57 -1.40
CA VAL A 41 -11.31 -6.66 -2.15
C VAL A 41 -12.05 -7.61 -1.20
N ARG A 42 -11.46 -7.96 -0.07
CA ARG A 42 -12.09 -8.83 0.93
C ARG A 42 -13.37 -8.24 1.50
N TYR A 43 -13.38 -6.94 1.79
CA TYR A 43 -14.55 -6.27 2.33
C TYR A 43 -15.63 -6.03 1.26
N MET A 44 -15.24 -5.69 0.03
CA MET A 44 -16.17 -5.50 -1.10
C MET A 44 -16.85 -6.82 -1.49
N SER A 45 -16.09 -7.90 -1.65
CA SER A 45 -16.61 -9.20 -2.09
C SER A 45 -17.49 -9.93 -1.07
N ASN A 46 -17.44 -9.51 0.20
CA ASN A 46 -18.27 -10.07 1.28
C ASN A 46 -19.43 -9.13 1.69
N ASP A 47 -19.78 -8.15 0.86
CA ASP A 47 -20.90 -7.21 1.08
C ASP A 47 -20.82 -6.45 2.43
N ILE A 48 -19.60 -6.21 2.94
CA ILE A 48 -19.40 -5.48 4.19
C ILE A 48 -19.48 -3.96 3.96
N LEU A 49 -19.08 -3.50 2.76
CA LEU A 49 -19.08 -2.10 2.39
C LEU A 49 -20.37 -1.70 1.68
N LEU A 50 -20.82 -0.48 1.92
CA LEU A 50 -21.95 0.10 1.21
C LEU A 50 -21.56 0.43 -0.24
N ASP A 51 -22.40 0.03 -1.20
CA ASP A 51 -22.32 0.49 -2.59
C ASP A 51 -22.57 2.01 -2.65
N LEU A 52 -21.56 2.74 -3.09
CA LEU A 52 -21.58 4.20 -3.21
C LEU A 52 -21.83 4.69 -4.65
N THR A 53 -22.01 3.80 -5.62
CA THR A 53 -22.07 4.14 -7.06
C THR A 53 -23.05 5.26 -7.35
N ASP A 54 -24.31 5.09 -6.96
CA ASP A 54 -25.35 6.10 -7.22
C ASP A 54 -25.12 7.37 -6.38
N LYS A 55 -24.64 7.22 -5.14
CA LYS A 55 -24.35 8.36 -4.25
C LYS A 55 -23.22 9.24 -4.78
N ILE A 56 -22.23 8.62 -5.43
CA ILE A 56 -21.13 9.31 -6.08
C ILE A 56 -21.63 10.01 -7.35
N ALA A 57 -22.42 9.34 -8.16
CA ALA A 57 -23.00 9.89 -9.40
C ALA A 57 -23.90 11.10 -9.14
N ASP A 58 -24.68 11.06 -8.07
CA ASP A 58 -25.59 12.14 -7.67
C ASP A 58 -24.91 13.30 -6.90
N SER A 59 -23.63 13.16 -6.58
CA SER A 59 -22.91 14.17 -5.81
C SER A 59 -22.44 15.33 -6.66
N ASP A 60 -22.84 16.55 -6.31
CA ASP A 60 -22.35 17.79 -6.89
C ASP A 60 -21.01 18.28 -6.30
N LYS A 61 -20.48 17.58 -5.30
CA LYS A 61 -19.27 17.95 -4.57
C LYS A 61 -18.09 17.02 -4.82
N LEU A 62 -18.35 15.79 -5.25
CA LEU A 62 -17.34 14.78 -5.44
C LEU A 62 -17.02 14.63 -6.94
N GLU A 63 -15.80 14.98 -7.28
CA GLU A 63 -15.31 14.90 -8.67
C GLU A 63 -14.35 13.71 -8.80
N MET A 64 -14.88 12.51 -8.99
CA MET A 64 -14.08 11.27 -9.11
C MET A 64 -13.08 11.31 -10.27
N ASP A 65 -13.33 12.09 -11.30
CA ASP A 65 -12.41 12.23 -12.45
C ASP A 65 -11.10 12.95 -12.12
N LYS A 66 -11.05 13.62 -10.96
CA LYS A 66 -9.79 14.22 -10.45
C LYS A 66 -8.82 13.20 -9.86
N PHE A 67 -9.27 12.00 -9.56
CA PHE A 67 -8.40 10.93 -9.08
C PHE A 67 -7.82 10.12 -10.25
N PRO A 68 -6.57 9.65 -10.15
CA PRO A 68 -5.99 8.73 -11.12
C PRO A 68 -6.87 7.49 -11.32
N LYS A 69 -6.94 7.01 -12.56
CA LYS A 69 -7.79 5.87 -12.92
C LYS A 69 -7.52 4.66 -12.07
N ASP A 70 -6.26 4.25 -11.97
CA ASP A 70 -5.85 3.04 -11.26
C ASP A 70 -6.22 3.09 -9.76
N ILE A 71 -6.12 4.29 -9.15
CA ILE A 71 -6.50 4.49 -7.74
C ILE A 71 -8.00 4.35 -7.52
N LYS A 72 -8.82 4.85 -8.46
CA LYS A 72 -10.28 4.66 -8.40
C LYS A 72 -10.68 3.20 -8.51
N GLU A 73 -10.03 2.47 -9.42
CA GLU A 73 -10.32 1.06 -9.72
C GLU A 73 -9.99 0.12 -8.55
N MET A 74 -9.05 0.48 -7.66
CA MET A 74 -8.75 -0.29 -6.45
C MET A 74 -9.95 -0.48 -5.51
N TYR A 75 -10.95 0.41 -5.59
CA TYR A 75 -12.14 0.38 -4.73
C TYR A 75 -13.41 0.07 -5.53
N GLN A 76 -13.24 -0.62 -6.64
CA GLN A 76 -14.34 -1.12 -7.47
C GLN A 76 -14.38 -2.65 -7.45
N TRP A 77 -15.57 -3.18 -7.35
CA TRP A 77 -15.84 -4.60 -7.41
C TRP A 77 -17.19 -4.86 -8.09
N ASP A 78 -17.21 -5.79 -9.04
CA ASP A 78 -18.43 -6.16 -9.81
C ASP A 78 -19.20 -4.95 -10.38
N GLY A 79 -18.47 -3.99 -10.95
CA GLY A 79 -19.03 -2.78 -11.56
C GLY A 79 -19.53 -1.71 -10.58
N LYS A 80 -19.32 -1.88 -9.30
CA LYS A 80 -19.73 -0.97 -8.23
C LYS A 80 -18.53 -0.28 -7.60
N THR A 81 -18.76 0.91 -7.04
CA THR A 81 -17.74 1.69 -6.32
C THR A 81 -18.06 1.73 -4.82
N TYR A 82 -17.11 1.37 -3.99
CA TYR A 82 -17.33 1.20 -2.54
C TYR A 82 -16.56 2.20 -1.67
N ALA A 83 -15.58 2.90 -2.23
CA ALA A 83 -14.87 3.94 -1.47
C ALA A 83 -14.45 5.10 -2.37
N VAL A 84 -14.13 6.21 -1.72
CA VAL A 84 -13.55 7.40 -2.34
C VAL A 84 -12.07 7.45 -1.96
N PRO A 85 -11.14 7.55 -2.93
CA PRO A 85 -9.73 7.67 -2.63
C PRO A 85 -9.44 8.89 -1.74
N LYS A 86 -8.61 8.70 -0.72
CA LYS A 86 -8.21 9.73 0.23
C LYS A 86 -6.82 10.27 -0.08
N ASP A 87 -5.88 9.39 -0.35
CA ASP A 87 -4.47 9.68 -0.60
C ASP A 87 -3.85 8.66 -1.55
N ILE A 88 -2.59 8.90 -1.90
CA ILE A 88 -1.77 8.02 -2.73
C ILE A 88 -0.41 7.94 -2.06
N ASP A 89 0.04 6.73 -1.80
CA ASP A 89 1.38 6.46 -1.31
C ASP A 89 2.32 6.12 -2.46
N THR A 90 3.57 6.48 -2.30
CA THR A 90 4.65 6.09 -3.19
C THR A 90 5.82 5.57 -2.37
N ILE A 91 6.49 4.55 -2.88
CA ILE A 91 7.65 3.98 -2.22
C ILE A 91 8.90 4.73 -2.66
N ALA A 92 9.72 5.10 -1.69
CA ALA A 92 11.03 5.72 -1.90
C ALA A 92 12.03 5.15 -0.90
N MET A 93 13.29 5.13 -1.32
CA MET A 93 14.38 4.71 -0.45
C MET A 93 14.95 5.91 0.29
N TRP A 94 14.99 5.81 1.62
CA TRP A 94 15.73 6.73 2.45
C TRP A 94 17.17 6.26 2.61
N TYR A 95 18.11 7.18 2.52
CA TYR A 95 19.52 6.87 2.72
C TYR A 95 20.19 7.83 3.70
N ASN A 96 21.17 7.33 4.41
CA ASN A 96 21.99 8.11 5.34
C ASN A 96 23.20 8.68 4.62
N LYS A 97 23.24 9.99 4.44
CA LYS A 97 24.32 10.68 3.72
C LYS A 97 25.70 10.48 4.37
N ASP A 98 25.76 10.50 5.69
CA ASP A 98 27.04 10.35 6.41
C ASP A 98 27.68 8.97 6.13
N MET A 99 26.87 7.91 6.01
CA MET A 99 27.37 6.59 5.65
C MET A 99 27.94 6.54 4.23
N PHE A 100 27.31 7.25 3.28
CA PHE A 100 27.80 7.36 1.90
C PHE A 100 29.09 8.17 1.82
N ASP A 101 29.15 9.30 2.53
CA ASP A 101 30.33 10.16 2.61
C ASP A 101 31.54 9.43 3.23
N GLU A 102 31.32 8.70 4.35
CA GLU A 102 32.35 7.89 5.01
C GLU A 102 32.89 6.77 4.11
N ALA A 103 32.01 6.16 3.31
CA ALA A 103 32.38 5.11 2.38
C ALA A 103 32.95 5.63 1.04
N GLY A 104 32.86 6.93 0.79
CA GLY A 104 33.26 7.53 -0.49
C GLY A 104 32.42 7.08 -1.68
N ILE A 105 31.12 6.86 -1.46
CA ILE A 105 30.14 6.40 -2.45
C ILE A 105 29.27 7.59 -2.85
N ASP A 106 29.06 7.78 -4.15
CA ASP A 106 28.15 8.79 -4.66
C ASP A 106 26.70 8.54 -4.23
N TYR A 107 25.95 9.62 -4.00
CA TYR A 107 24.55 9.51 -3.61
C TYR A 107 23.69 8.94 -4.73
N PRO A 108 22.60 8.23 -4.38
CA PRO A 108 21.68 7.73 -5.40
C PRO A 108 21.05 8.86 -6.18
N ASP A 109 21.09 8.73 -7.51
CA ASP A 109 20.54 9.70 -8.46
C ASP A 109 19.32 9.15 -9.24
N GLY A 110 18.85 7.95 -8.88
CA GLY A 110 17.74 7.28 -9.54
C GLY A 110 18.13 6.41 -10.74
N SER A 111 19.42 6.29 -11.07
CA SER A 111 19.92 5.45 -12.16
C SER A 111 20.27 4.01 -11.72
N TRP A 112 20.31 3.74 -10.42
CA TRP A 112 20.77 2.49 -9.87
C TRP A 112 19.93 1.30 -10.32
N THR A 113 20.63 0.23 -10.71
CA THR A 113 20.07 -1.11 -10.88
C THR A 113 20.00 -1.83 -9.52
N TRP A 114 19.31 -2.96 -9.46
CA TRP A 114 19.27 -3.81 -8.27
C TRP A 114 20.64 -4.40 -7.93
N ASP A 115 21.46 -4.72 -8.93
CA ASP A 115 22.82 -5.21 -8.71
C ASP A 115 23.71 -4.13 -8.08
N GLU A 116 23.65 -2.90 -8.60
CA GLU A 116 24.38 -1.76 -8.01
C GLU A 116 23.91 -1.44 -6.59
N PHE A 117 22.61 -1.52 -6.35
CA PHE A 117 22.06 -1.36 -5.01
C PHE A 117 22.60 -2.44 -4.05
N TYR A 118 22.64 -3.69 -4.47
CA TYR A 118 23.20 -4.79 -3.68
C TYR A 118 24.67 -4.55 -3.33
N ASP A 119 25.48 -4.23 -4.33
CA ASP A 119 26.92 -3.96 -4.16
C ASP A 119 27.18 -2.79 -3.18
N ILE A 120 26.35 -1.75 -3.24
CA ILE A 120 26.43 -0.59 -2.36
C ILE A 120 26.00 -0.98 -0.93
N ALA A 121 24.92 -1.71 -0.79
CA ALA A 121 24.44 -2.19 0.50
C ALA A 121 25.50 -3.09 1.19
N GLU A 122 26.17 -3.95 0.42
CA GLU A 122 27.28 -4.76 0.92
C GLU A 122 28.46 -3.89 1.41
N LYS A 123 28.88 -2.90 0.61
CA LYS A 123 29.96 -1.97 1.00
C LYS A 123 29.64 -1.13 2.23
N LEU A 124 28.37 -0.77 2.42
CA LEU A 124 27.92 0.00 3.58
C LEU A 124 27.71 -0.88 4.83
N THR A 125 27.71 -2.20 4.69
CA THR A 125 27.58 -3.13 5.82
C THR A 125 28.95 -3.40 6.44
N LYS A 126 29.06 -3.25 7.77
CA LYS A 126 30.27 -3.55 8.52
C LYS A 126 30.30 -5.00 8.98
N GLU A 127 31.45 -5.65 8.86
CA GLU A 127 31.64 -7.07 9.23
C GLU A 127 31.35 -7.35 10.73
N ASP A 128 31.52 -6.35 11.58
CA ASP A 128 31.26 -6.45 13.02
C ASP A 128 29.79 -6.35 13.41
N GLY A 129 28.91 -6.15 12.42
CA GLY A 129 27.46 -6.02 12.62
C GLY A 129 27.01 -4.71 13.25
N SER A 130 27.91 -3.72 13.39
CA SER A 130 27.57 -2.40 13.95
C SER A 130 26.78 -1.52 12.99
N GLN A 131 26.78 -1.84 11.68
CA GLN A 131 26.11 -1.10 10.65
C GLN A 131 25.64 -2.04 9.53
N TYR A 132 24.43 -1.84 9.05
CA TYR A 132 23.87 -2.53 7.91
C TYR A 132 23.61 -1.53 6.78
N GLY A 133 23.98 -1.89 5.54
CA GLY A 133 23.80 -1.06 4.36
C GLY A 133 22.36 -0.99 3.89
N PHE A 134 21.53 -1.97 4.27
CA PHE A 134 20.09 -1.97 3.99
C PHE A 134 19.32 -2.60 5.14
N ALA A 135 18.16 -2.04 5.43
CA ALA A 135 17.20 -2.59 6.37
C ALA A 135 15.80 -2.58 5.73
N ALA A 136 15.11 -3.70 5.78
CA ALA A 136 13.76 -3.85 5.30
C ALA A 136 12.92 -4.63 6.31
N ASN A 137 11.62 -4.35 6.35
CA ASN A 137 10.67 -5.16 7.11
C ASN A 137 9.98 -6.13 6.13
N PRO A 138 10.36 -7.42 6.08
CA PRO A 138 9.80 -8.36 5.12
C PRO A 138 8.32 -8.70 5.36
N SER A 139 7.77 -8.33 6.51
CA SER A 139 6.33 -8.46 6.78
C SER A 139 5.50 -7.32 6.20
N ASN A 140 6.12 -6.24 5.73
CA ASN A 140 5.45 -5.18 5.01
C ASN A 140 5.64 -5.37 3.51
N GLU A 141 4.68 -5.98 2.89
CA GLU A 141 4.71 -6.48 1.52
C GLU A 141 4.91 -5.37 0.49
N GLN A 142 4.15 -4.28 0.60
CA GLN A 142 4.20 -3.17 -0.35
C GLN A 142 5.50 -2.39 -0.28
N ASP A 143 6.02 -2.15 0.92
CA ASP A 143 7.19 -1.31 1.14
C ASP A 143 8.51 -2.03 0.85
N THR A 144 8.47 -3.34 0.65
CA THR A 144 9.67 -4.16 0.52
C THR A 144 9.66 -5.05 -0.72
N TRP A 145 9.34 -6.31 -0.59
CA TRP A 145 9.57 -7.31 -1.63
C TRP A 145 8.67 -7.15 -2.87
N MET A 146 7.44 -6.61 -2.74
CA MET A 146 6.57 -6.37 -3.89
C MET A 146 7.20 -5.40 -4.90
N ASN A 147 7.91 -4.37 -4.43
CA ASN A 147 8.61 -3.44 -5.32
C ASN A 147 9.67 -4.14 -6.16
N ILE A 148 10.38 -5.10 -5.56
CA ILE A 148 11.40 -5.90 -6.27
C ILE A 148 10.71 -6.73 -7.34
N VAL A 149 9.66 -7.48 -6.99
CA VAL A 149 8.90 -8.32 -7.92
C VAL A 149 8.42 -7.51 -9.13
N TYR A 150 7.72 -6.41 -8.90
CA TYR A 150 7.19 -5.58 -10.00
C TYR A 150 8.29 -4.91 -10.84
N SER A 151 9.38 -4.46 -10.23
CA SER A 151 10.49 -3.86 -10.98
C SER A 151 11.29 -4.89 -11.81
N MET A 152 11.26 -6.16 -11.43
CA MET A 152 11.83 -7.26 -12.22
C MET A 152 10.88 -7.77 -13.32
N GLY A 153 9.70 -7.19 -13.45
CA GLY A 153 8.70 -7.56 -14.45
C GLY A 153 7.81 -8.75 -14.05
N GLY A 154 7.89 -9.18 -12.79
CA GLY A 154 6.99 -10.17 -12.22
C GLY A 154 5.66 -9.57 -11.75
N CYS A 155 4.79 -10.40 -11.20
CA CYS A 155 3.53 -9.98 -10.61
C CYS A 155 3.16 -10.84 -9.40
N VAL A 156 2.49 -10.24 -8.43
CA VAL A 156 1.97 -10.96 -7.26
C VAL A 156 0.62 -11.60 -7.58
N LEU A 157 -0.21 -10.87 -8.31
CA LEU A 157 -1.49 -11.34 -8.84
C LEU A 157 -1.53 -11.11 -10.35
N THR A 158 -2.03 -12.10 -11.07
CA THR A 158 -2.31 -11.99 -12.51
C THR A 158 -3.60 -11.21 -12.75
N ASP A 159 -3.85 -10.80 -14.01
CA ASP A 159 -5.07 -10.06 -14.40
C ASP A 159 -6.37 -10.85 -14.12
N ASP A 160 -6.30 -12.18 -14.05
CA ASP A 160 -7.41 -13.06 -13.70
C ASP A 160 -7.45 -13.42 -12.19
N ASN A 161 -6.78 -12.64 -11.36
CA ASN A 161 -6.71 -12.75 -9.89
C ASN A 161 -6.17 -14.09 -9.38
N LYS A 162 -5.25 -14.70 -10.12
CA LYS A 162 -4.50 -15.87 -9.66
C LYS A 162 -3.14 -15.47 -9.09
N SER A 163 -2.50 -16.40 -8.39
CA SER A 163 -1.13 -16.23 -7.94
C SER A 163 -0.18 -16.00 -9.13
N GLY A 164 0.64 -14.97 -9.05
CA GLY A 164 1.72 -14.68 -10.00
C GLY A 164 3.05 -15.34 -9.64
N PHE A 165 3.11 -16.13 -8.56
CA PHE A 165 4.35 -16.75 -8.08
C PHE A 165 4.81 -17.95 -8.93
N ASP A 166 4.08 -18.32 -9.98
CA ASP A 166 4.53 -19.28 -10.99
C ASP A 166 5.34 -18.61 -12.12
N ASP A 167 5.36 -17.28 -12.18
CA ASP A 167 6.13 -16.52 -13.17
C ASP A 167 7.62 -16.50 -12.79
N PRO A 168 8.54 -16.86 -13.71
CA PRO A 168 9.98 -16.86 -13.45
C PRO A 168 10.56 -15.51 -13.04
N ASN A 169 9.90 -14.40 -13.39
CA ASN A 169 10.32 -13.06 -12.97
C ASN A 169 9.84 -12.68 -11.57
N THR A 170 9.00 -13.51 -10.95
CA THR A 170 8.47 -13.30 -9.60
C THR A 170 9.26 -14.07 -8.54
N ILE A 171 10.02 -15.10 -8.93
CA ILE A 171 10.77 -16.02 -8.05
C ILE A 171 12.22 -15.58 -7.91
#